data_64d9a6120e355e7ceaf413050704a3e9
#
_entry.id   64d9a6120e355e7ceaf413050704a3e9
#
_cell.length_a   1.000
_cell.length_b   1.000
_cell.length_c   1.000
_cell.angle_alpha   90.00
_cell.angle_beta   90.00
_cell.angle_gamma   90.00
#
_symmetry.space_group_name_H-M   'P 1'
#
loop_
_entity.id
_entity.type
_entity.pdbx_description
1 polymer ?
#
loop_
_entity_poly.entity_id
_entity_poly.type
_entity_poly.pdbx_seq_one_letter_code
_entity_poly.pdbx_strand_id
1 'polypeptide(L)'
;MRLLPLVLALSLAAATASGVPTVLRTVTDVPTAVSSSDDDALFCDSWRLSVETANAGPWRAIPARCADFVGDYMEGPRYASDSAVAAADSLAFASGAMAAAGAGAAKPAWVFDIDETLLTNAPYYAVNGWGSQEFNETSFDEWVDAAKAPALPSSLKLYNELQQLGFHVILLTGRSEFQRNSTEANLLFAGYKSWEKLILRQPSDIGKTAVLYKSERRAAMEAEGFKILGNSGDQWSDLLGIPMATRSFKLPNPMYFIS
;
A
#
# COMPACT_ATOMS: atom_id res chain seq x y z
N MET A 1 60.90 -50.40 33.89
CA MET A 1 59.60 -49.80 33.74
C MET A 1 59.44 -49.42 32.28
N ARG A 2 58.67 -50.21 31.52
CA ARG A 2 58.40 -49.94 30.08
C ARG A 2 57.01 -49.38 29.97
N LEU A 3 56.90 -48.17 29.44
CA LEU A 3 55.63 -47.51 29.14
C LEU A 3 55.17 -48.00 27.77
N LEU A 4 53.97 -48.61 27.68
CA LEU A 4 53.28 -48.91 26.46
C LEU A 4 52.53 -47.63 25.96
N PRO A 5 52.56 -47.31 24.67
CA PRO A 5 51.69 -46.24 24.13
C PRO A 5 50.29 -46.79 23.89
N LEU A 6 49.33 -46.05 24.40
CA LEU A 6 47.89 -46.28 24.13
C LEU A 6 47.53 -45.71 22.70
N VAL A 7 47.22 -46.63 21.79
CA VAL A 7 46.74 -46.25 20.46
C VAL A 7 45.24 -46.04 20.53
N LEU A 8 44.82 -44.78 20.44
CA LEU A 8 43.41 -44.41 20.35
C LEU A 8 42.93 -44.57 18.88
N ALA A 9 42.14 -45.58 18.63
CA ALA A 9 41.50 -45.75 17.31
C ALA A 9 40.28 -44.83 17.20
N LEU A 10 40.38 -43.78 16.38
CA LEU A 10 39.23 -42.95 15.97
C LEU A 10 38.43 -43.73 14.93
N SER A 11 37.27 -44.23 15.32
CA SER A 11 36.28 -44.73 14.35
C SER A 11 35.54 -43.52 13.70
N LEU A 12 35.84 -43.30 12.43
CA LEU A 12 35.09 -42.35 11.60
C LEU A 12 33.72 -42.97 11.29
N ALA A 13 32.66 -42.50 11.96
CA ALA A 13 31.30 -42.82 11.53
C ALA A 13 30.97 -41.98 10.32
N ALA A 14 30.82 -42.62 9.14
CA ALA A 14 30.30 -41.98 7.94
C ALA A 14 28.82 -41.65 8.16
N ALA A 15 28.53 -40.40 8.42
CA ALA A 15 27.16 -39.90 8.40
C ALA A 15 26.68 -39.91 6.94
N THR A 16 25.77 -40.81 6.64
CA THR A 16 24.99 -40.75 5.38
C THR A 16 24.14 -39.49 5.41
N ALA A 17 24.50 -38.51 4.60
CA ALA A 17 23.68 -37.32 4.37
C ALA A 17 22.40 -37.79 3.73
N SER A 18 21.30 -37.86 4.50
CA SER A 18 19.96 -37.95 3.99
C SER A 18 19.70 -36.65 3.20
N GLY A 19 19.61 -36.77 1.87
CA GLY A 19 19.37 -35.63 0.97
C GLY A 19 18.10 -34.91 1.37
N VAL A 20 18.25 -33.66 1.80
CA VAL A 20 17.15 -32.71 1.85
C VAL A 20 16.63 -32.60 0.43
N PRO A 21 15.33 -32.84 0.17
CA PRO A 21 14.80 -32.69 -1.18
C PRO A 21 14.98 -31.20 -1.59
N THR A 22 15.86 -30.99 -2.55
CA THR A 22 16.05 -29.68 -3.16
C THR A 22 14.75 -29.31 -3.88
N VAL A 23 13.92 -28.47 -3.23
CA VAL A 23 12.69 -27.92 -3.82
C VAL A 23 13.04 -26.78 -4.82
N LEU A 24 14.22 -26.80 -5.38
CA LEU A 24 14.53 -26.07 -6.62
C LEU A 24 14.19 -27.00 -7.80
N ARG A 25 12.87 -27.15 -8.06
CA ARG A 25 12.46 -27.45 -9.42
C ARG A 25 12.85 -26.21 -10.23
N THR A 26 13.93 -26.34 -10.99
CA THR A 26 14.18 -25.41 -12.08
C THR A 26 12.89 -25.32 -12.90
N VAL A 27 12.35 -24.11 -13.05
CA VAL A 27 11.20 -23.81 -13.90
C VAL A 27 11.64 -23.97 -15.37
N THR A 28 12.02 -25.18 -15.77
CA THR A 28 12.41 -25.52 -17.15
C THR A 28 11.29 -26.25 -17.89
N ASP A 29 10.19 -26.60 -17.22
CA ASP A 29 9.04 -27.21 -17.84
C ASP A 29 7.84 -26.24 -17.79
N VAL A 30 8.00 -25.02 -18.31
CA VAL A 30 6.86 -24.24 -18.76
C VAL A 30 6.35 -24.96 -20.02
N PRO A 31 5.08 -25.42 -20.06
CA PRO A 31 4.53 -26.03 -21.28
C PRO A 31 4.73 -25.06 -22.44
N THR A 32 5.40 -25.51 -23.50
CA THR A 32 5.74 -24.74 -24.70
C THR A 32 4.53 -24.44 -25.59
N ALA A 33 3.33 -24.30 -25.03
CA ALA A 33 2.11 -23.93 -25.72
C ALA A 33 1.15 -23.17 -24.84
N VAL A 34 1.66 -22.10 -24.16
CA VAL A 34 0.79 -21.06 -23.61
C VAL A 34 0.44 -20.14 -24.78
N SER A 35 -0.84 -19.80 -24.98
CA SER A 35 -1.20 -18.79 -25.98
C SER A 35 -0.53 -17.47 -25.59
N SER A 36 -0.24 -16.58 -26.53
CA SER A 36 0.39 -15.29 -26.23
C SER A 36 -0.42 -14.48 -25.20
N SER A 37 -1.74 -14.65 -25.18
CA SER A 37 -2.65 -14.02 -24.21
C SER A 37 -2.49 -14.58 -22.78
N ASP A 38 -2.27 -15.89 -22.64
CA ASP A 38 -2.09 -16.53 -21.33
C ASP A 38 -0.71 -16.18 -20.74
N ASP A 39 0.31 -16.03 -21.60
CA ASP A 39 1.65 -15.59 -21.19
C ASP A 39 1.64 -14.13 -20.72
N ASP A 40 0.91 -13.25 -21.40
CA ASP A 40 0.74 -11.86 -20.98
C ASP A 40 -0.05 -11.75 -19.67
N ALA A 41 -1.12 -12.51 -19.49
CA ALA A 41 -1.88 -12.51 -18.24
C ALA A 41 -1.03 -12.97 -17.04
N LEU A 42 -0.25 -14.05 -17.22
CA LEU A 42 0.66 -14.56 -16.19
C LEU A 42 1.78 -13.56 -15.86
N PHE A 43 2.37 -12.96 -16.90
CA PHE A 43 3.38 -11.91 -16.71
C PHE A 43 2.80 -10.71 -15.95
N CYS A 44 1.63 -10.23 -16.33
CA CYS A 44 1.04 -9.03 -15.74
C CYS A 44 0.57 -9.26 -14.30
N ASP A 45 0.10 -10.46 -13.95
CA ASP A 45 -0.17 -10.81 -12.56
C ASP A 45 1.12 -10.85 -11.72
N SER A 46 2.20 -11.40 -12.26
CA SER A 46 3.51 -11.41 -11.59
C SER A 46 4.10 -10.01 -11.46
N TRP A 47 3.93 -9.16 -12.48
CA TRP A 47 4.33 -7.76 -12.45
C TRP A 47 3.54 -6.99 -11.38
N ARG A 48 2.22 -7.16 -11.32
CA ARG A 48 1.38 -6.56 -10.28
C ARG A 48 1.86 -6.98 -8.88
N LEU A 49 2.12 -8.26 -8.66
CA LEU A 49 2.68 -8.74 -7.39
C LEU A 49 4.00 -8.04 -7.06
N SER A 50 4.88 -7.86 -8.05
CA SER A 50 6.16 -7.17 -7.87
C SER A 50 5.97 -5.70 -7.47
N VAL A 51 4.98 -5.00 -8.04
CA VAL A 51 4.61 -3.64 -7.65
C VAL A 51 4.08 -3.61 -6.21
N GLU A 52 3.12 -4.46 -5.89
CA GLU A 52 2.47 -4.47 -4.57
C GLU A 52 3.42 -4.85 -3.44
N THR A 53 4.47 -5.60 -3.73
CA THR A 53 5.51 -5.99 -2.75
C THR A 53 6.76 -5.09 -2.76
N ALA A 54 6.74 -3.98 -3.48
CA ALA A 54 7.87 -3.06 -3.67
C ALA A 54 9.10 -3.68 -4.37
N ASN A 55 8.96 -4.83 -5.04
CA ASN A 55 10.06 -5.46 -5.76
C ASN A 55 10.33 -4.82 -7.13
N ALA A 56 9.34 -4.13 -7.71
CA ALA A 56 9.49 -3.47 -9.01
C ALA A 56 10.47 -2.28 -8.99
N GLY A 57 10.75 -1.72 -7.79
CA GLY A 57 11.49 -0.47 -7.69
C GLY A 57 10.74 0.71 -8.32
N PRO A 58 11.41 1.83 -8.61
CA PRO A 58 10.79 2.97 -9.29
C PRO A 58 10.41 2.65 -10.73
N TRP A 59 9.20 3.00 -11.13
CA TRP A 59 8.72 2.87 -12.50
C TRP A 59 7.85 4.08 -12.88
N ARG A 60 7.63 4.32 -14.18
CA ARG A 60 6.92 5.51 -14.69
C ARG A 60 5.59 5.20 -15.36
N ALA A 61 5.50 4.03 -15.97
CA ALA A 61 4.29 3.56 -16.65
C ALA A 61 4.22 2.05 -16.52
N ILE A 62 3.02 1.50 -16.54
CA ILE A 62 2.84 0.07 -16.58
C ILE A 62 3.34 -0.49 -17.93
N PRO A 63 3.79 -1.74 -18.00
CA PRO A 63 4.10 -2.36 -19.30
C PRO A 63 2.88 -2.29 -20.21
N ALA A 64 3.05 -1.82 -21.46
CA ALA A 64 1.93 -1.57 -22.38
C ALA A 64 1.04 -2.82 -22.59
N ARG A 65 1.64 -4.03 -22.58
CA ARG A 65 0.92 -5.31 -22.67
C ARG A 65 0.04 -5.61 -21.45
N CYS A 66 0.18 -4.86 -20.35
CA CYS A 66 -0.58 -5.07 -19.11
C CYS A 66 -1.72 -4.07 -18.93
N ALA A 67 -1.97 -3.16 -19.88
CA ALA A 67 -3.01 -2.16 -19.75
C ALA A 67 -4.40 -2.78 -19.54
N ASP A 68 -4.78 -3.74 -20.37
CA ASP A 68 -6.08 -4.43 -20.28
C ASP A 68 -6.17 -5.25 -18.98
N PHE A 69 -5.08 -5.94 -18.60
CA PHE A 69 -5.02 -6.69 -17.35
C PHE A 69 -5.22 -5.78 -16.11
N VAL A 70 -4.60 -4.60 -16.10
CA VAL A 70 -4.77 -3.63 -15.01
C VAL A 70 -6.19 -3.07 -15.00
N GLY A 71 -6.77 -2.79 -16.18
CA GLY A 71 -8.17 -2.39 -16.30
C GLY A 71 -9.12 -3.43 -15.72
N ASP A 72 -9.01 -4.68 -16.16
CA ASP A 72 -9.81 -5.81 -15.66
C ASP A 72 -9.63 -6.02 -14.15
N TYR A 73 -8.42 -5.81 -13.63
CA TYR A 73 -8.16 -5.88 -12.21
C TYR A 73 -8.87 -4.74 -11.45
N MET A 74 -8.70 -3.49 -11.88
CA MET A 74 -9.22 -2.30 -11.18
C MET A 74 -10.76 -2.24 -11.20
N GLU A 75 -11.40 -2.64 -12.30
CA GLU A 75 -12.85 -2.69 -12.45
C GLU A 75 -13.47 -3.98 -11.92
N GLY A 76 -12.65 -4.99 -11.69
CA GLY A 76 -13.07 -6.33 -11.35
C GLY A 76 -13.23 -6.63 -9.86
N PRO A 77 -13.73 -7.83 -9.54
CA PRO A 77 -13.94 -8.25 -8.15
C PRO A 77 -12.64 -8.46 -7.37
N ARG A 78 -11.49 -8.63 -8.04
CA ARG A 78 -10.19 -8.83 -7.35
C ARG A 78 -9.77 -7.58 -6.60
N TYR A 79 -9.80 -6.41 -7.25
CA TYR A 79 -9.47 -5.14 -6.59
C TYR A 79 -10.38 -4.87 -5.39
N ALA A 80 -11.68 -5.09 -5.57
CA ALA A 80 -12.65 -4.94 -4.48
C ALA A 80 -12.35 -5.91 -3.32
N SER A 81 -12.00 -7.17 -3.62
CA SER A 81 -11.65 -8.18 -2.61
C SER A 81 -10.35 -7.86 -1.90
N ASP A 82 -9.28 -7.51 -2.65
CA ASP A 82 -7.98 -7.18 -2.07
C ASP A 82 -8.10 -5.95 -1.14
N SER A 83 -8.85 -4.93 -1.57
CA SER A 83 -9.15 -3.75 -0.75
C SER A 83 -9.98 -4.07 0.49
N ALA A 84 -10.95 -4.99 0.36
CA ALA A 84 -11.78 -5.42 1.49
C ALA A 84 -10.97 -6.20 2.53
N VAL A 85 -10.03 -7.04 2.12
CA VAL A 85 -9.12 -7.76 3.02
C VAL A 85 -8.24 -6.77 3.78
N ALA A 86 -7.62 -5.80 3.11
CA ALA A 86 -6.82 -4.77 3.76
C ALA A 86 -7.64 -3.96 4.79
N ALA A 87 -8.89 -3.63 4.46
CA ALA A 87 -9.80 -2.93 5.39
C ALA A 87 -10.20 -3.81 6.58
N ALA A 88 -10.48 -5.10 6.36
CA ALA A 88 -10.82 -6.04 7.44
C ALA A 88 -9.65 -6.25 8.41
N ASP A 89 -8.44 -6.42 7.90
CA ASP A 89 -7.22 -6.53 8.72
C ASP A 89 -6.94 -5.26 9.50
N SER A 90 -7.20 -4.09 8.88
CA SER A 90 -7.10 -2.78 9.53
C SER A 90 -8.06 -2.69 10.72
N LEU A 91 -9.33 -3.05 10.52
CA LEU A 91 -10.36 -2.99 11.58
C LEU A 91 -10.07 -3.98 12.72
N ALA A 92 -9.63 -5.19 12.39
CA ALA A 92 -9.24 -6.18 13.40
C ALA A 92 -8.09 -5.67 14.28
N PHE A 93 -7.06 -5.09 13.66
CA PHE A 93 -5.96 -4.46 14.39
C PHE A 93 -6.43 -3.26 15.22
N ALA A 94 -7.21 -2.35 14.65
CA ALA A 94 -7.72 -1.15 15.32
C ALA A 94 -8.50 -1.50 16.59
N SER A 95 -9.40 -2.47 16.54
CA SER A 95 -10.18 -2.96 17.66
C SER A 95 -9.30 -3.49 18.80
N GLY A 96 -8.27 -4.29 18.46
CA GLY A 96 -7.30 -4.79 19.43
C GLY A 96 -6.41 -3.68 20.03
N ALA A 97 -5.98 -2.73 19.21
CA ALA A 97 -5.13 -1.61 19.64
C ALA A 97 -5.87 -0.66 20.60
N MET A 98 -7.15 -0.37 20.34
CA MET A 98 -7.97 0.46 21.24
C MET A 98 -8.25 -0.25 22.56
N ALA A 99 -8.53 -1.55 22.54
CA ALA A 99 -8.70 -2.34 23.75
C ALA A 99 -7.45 -2.36 24.64
N ALA A 100 -6.25 -2.37 24.02
CA ALA A 100 -4.96 -2.36 24.71
C ALA A 100 -4.52 -0.98 25.22
N ALA A 101 -4.98 0.11 24.58
CA ALA A 101 -4.55 1.47 24.90
C ALA A 101 -5.06 1.98 26.25
N GLY A 102 -6.18 1.47 26.76
CA GLY A 102 -6.79 1.88 28.03
C GLY A 102 -7.28 3.33 28.04
N ALA A 103 -8.06 3.68 29.06
CA ALA A 103 -8.53 5.07 29.27
C ALA A 103 -7.36 5.95 29.73
N GLY A 104 -7.04 6.99 28.96
CA GLY A 104 -6.00 7.99 29.29
C GLY A 104 -4.75 7.95 28.42
N ALA A 105 -4.75 7.15 27.36
CA ALA A 105 -3.70 7.19 26.36
C ALA A 105 -3.68 8.51 25.56
N ALA A 106 -2.52 8.85 24.98
CA ALA A 106 -2.36 9.89 23.97
C ALA A 106 -3.43 9.72 22.86
N LYS A 107 -3.82 10.79 22.19
CA LYS A 107 -4.86 10.83 21.16
C LYS A 107 -4.64 9.73 20.11
N PRO A 108 -5.37 8.61 20.13
CA PRO A 108 -5.17 7.52 19.16
C PRO A 108 -5.57 8.01 17.77
N ALA A 109 -4.64 7.94 16.82
CA ALA A 109 -4.87 8.44 15.48
C ALA A 109 -4.74 7.33 14.42
N TRP A 110 -5.53 7.48 13.36
CA TRP A 110 -5.39 6.72 12.12
C TRP A 110 -5.17 7.68 10.96
N VAL A 111 -4.11 7.47 10.22
CA VAL A 111 -3.78 8.29 9.05
C VAL A 111 -4.26 7.57 7.80
N PHE A 112 -4.91 8.29 6.92
CA PHE A 112 -5.27 7.82 5.57
C PHE A 112 -4.63 8.72 4.52
N ASP A 113 -4.10 8.13 3.48
CA ASP A 113 -3.97 8.78 2.19
C ASP A 113 -5.35 8.93 1.53
N ILE A 114 -5.45 9.66 0.42
CA ILE A 114 -6.73 9.94 -0.26
C ILE A 114 -6.86 9.16 -1.56
N ASP A 115 -5.93 9.36 -2.50
CA ASP A 115 -6.02 8.82 -3.85
C ASP A 115 -5.74 7.31 -3.84
N GLU A 116 -6.61 6.49 -4.43
CA GLU A 116 -6.61 5.02 -4.36
C GLU A 116 -6.61 4.43 -2.93
N THR A 117 -6.88 5.30 -1.96
CA THR A 117 -7.01 4.91 -0.55
C THR A 117 -8.42 5.15 -0.01
N LEU A 118 -8.91 6.37 -0.05
CA LEU A 118 -10.29 6.75 0.28
C LEU A 118 -11.13 6.92 -0.98
N LEU A 119 -10.60 7.64 -1.94
CA LEU A 119 -11.20 7.88 -3.26
C LEU A 119 -10.49 7.03 -4.30
N THR A 120 -11.18 6.65 -5.36
CA THR A 120 -10.55 6.01 -6.51
C THR A 120 -10.56 6.90 -7.74
N ASN A 121 -9.42 7.00 -8.39
CA ASN A 121 -9.26 7.67 -9.68
C ASN A 121 -9.39 6.69 -10.86
N ALA A 122 -9.86 5.47 -10.62
CA ALA A 122 -10.08 4.48 -11.68
C ALA A 122 -10.88 5.04 -12.87
N PRO A 123 -11.94 5.88 -12.71
CA PRO A 123 -12.64 6.47 -13.84
C PRO A 123 -11.76 7.41 -14.70
N TYR A 124 -10.79 8.11 -14.10
CA TYR A 124 -9.80 8.89 -14.83
C TYR A 124 -8.83 7.99 -15.58
N TYR A 125 -8.28 6.98 -14.90
CA TYR A 125 -7.31 6.08 -15.52
C TYR A 125 -7.91 5.19 -16.60
N ALA A 126 -9.20 4.84 -16.52
CA ALA A 126 -9.90 4.08 -17.55
C ALA A 126 -9.87 4.76 -18.94
N VAL A 127 -9.97 6.09 -18.98
CA VAL A 127 -9.90 6.86 -20.23
C VAL A 127 -8.47 7.31 -20.58
N ASN A 128 -7.49 7.06 -19.69
CA ASN A 128 -6.09 7.41 -19.87
C ASN A 128 -5.16 6.17 -19.85
N GLY A 129 -5.67 5.01 -20.30
CA GLY A 129 -4.87 3.80 -20.55
C GLY A 129 -4.33 3.11 -19.30
N TRP A 130 -5.01 3.25 -18.17
CA TRP A 130 -4.70 2.55 -16.91
C TRP A 130 -3.27 2.71 -16.38
N GLY A 131 -2.61 3.83 -16.70
CA GLY A 131 -1.23 4.10 -16.33
C GLY A 131 -0.17 3.63 -17.35
N SER A 132 -0.59 3.13 -18.53
CA SER A 132 0.33 2.80 -19.63
C SER A 132 0.77 4.02 -20.44
N GLN A 133 0.11 5.15 -20.27
CA GLN A 133 0.44 6.42 -20.89
C GLN A 133 1.25 7.30 -19.94
N GLU A 134 1.97 8.27 -20.49
CA GLU A 134 2.65 9.26 -19.68
C GLU A 134 1.65 10.08 -18.87
N PHE A 135 1.94 10.29 -17.58
CA PHE A 135 1.07 11.06 -16.70
C PHE A 135 0.96 12.51 -17.16
N ASN A 136 -0.27 12.98 -17.26
CA ASN A 136 -0.60 14.36 -17.61
C ASN A 136 -1.15 15.10 -16.39
N GLU A 137 -0.30 15.88 -15.74
CA GLU A 137 -0.62 16.61 -14.53
C GLU A 137 -1.81 17.56 -14.73
N THR A 138 -1.86 18.29 -15.84
CA THR A 138 -2.97 19.23 -16.13
C THR A 138 -4.31 18.51 -16.21
N SER A 139 -4.37 17.40 -16.93
CA SER A 139 -5.59 16.61 -17.07
C SER A 139 -6.00 15.95 -15.75
N PHE A 140 -5.04 15.57 -14.92
CA PHE A 140 -5.33 15.03 -13.59
C PHE A 140 -5.82 16.12 -12.63
N ASP A 141 -5.26 17.32 -12.68
CA ASP A 141 -5.75 18.46 -11.91
C ASP A 141 -7.19 18.83 -12.27
N GLU A 142 -7.54 18.83 -13.57
CA GLU A 142 -8.94 19.02 -14.02
C GLU A 142 -9.88 17.94 -13.46
N TRP A 143 -9.43 16.69 -13.39
CA TRP A 143 -10.17 15.60 -12.77
C TRP A 143 -10.39 15.83 -11.28
N VAL A 144 -9.33 16.21 -10.54
CA VAL A 144 -9.42 16.54 -9.11
C VAL A 144 -10.38 17.70 -8.87
N ASP A 145 -10.31 18.75 -9.71
CA ASP A 145 -11.18 19.92 -9.60
C ASP A 145 -12.64 19.62 -9.94
N ALA A 146 -12.90 18.61 -10.75
CA ALA A 146 -14.25 18.12 -10.97
C ALA A 146 -14.91 17.49 -9.74
N ALA A 147 -14.12 17.10 -8.74
CA ALA A 147 -14.56 16.55 -7.43
C ALA A 147 -15.55 15.37 -7.57
N LYS A 148 -15.28 14.43 -8.49
CA LYS A 148 -16.19 13.32 -8.85
C LYS A 148 -15.63 11.92 -8.55
N ALA A 149 -14.42 11.83 -7.98
CA ALA A 149 -13.85 10.55 -7.63
C ALA A 149 -14.75 9.82 -6.64
N PRO A 150 -15.18 8.57 -6.93
CA PRO A 150 -16.02 7.81 -6.02
C PRO A 150 -15.24 7.29 -4.82
N ALA A 151 -15.95 7.00 -3.73
CA ALA A 151 -15.36 6.34 -2.57
C ALA A 151 -14.94 4.90 -2.91
N LEU A 152 -13.84 4.43 -2.29
CA LEU A 152 -13.61 2.99 -2.14
C LEU A 152 -14.56 2.44 -1.06
N PRO A 153 -15.48 1.53 -1.40
CA PRO A 153 -16.52 1.11 -0.45
C PRO A 153 -15.95 0.47 0.85
N SER A 154 -14.89 -0.34 0.73
CA SER A 154 -14.23 -0.96 1.87
C SER A 154 -13.56 0.06 2.79
N SER A 155 -12.94 1.09 2.21
CA SER A 155 -12.30 2.18 2.95
C SER A 155 -13.33 3.10 3.63
N LEU A 156 -14.45 3.40 2.97
CA LEU A 156 -15.52 4.18 3.58
C LEU A 156 -16.12 3.46 4.80
N LYS A 157 -16.30 2.13 4.69
CA LYS A 157 -16.74 1.33 5.81
C LYS A 157 -15.73 1.39 6.97
N LEU A 158 -14.45 1.09 6.68
CA LEU A 158 -13.38 1.15 7.67
C LEU A 158 -13.28 2.53 8.34
N TYR A 159 -13.36 3.59 7.55
CA TYR A 159 -13.32 4.98 8.04
C TYR A 159 -14.41 5.24 9.11
N ASN A 160 -15.65 4.85 8.81
CA ASN A 160 -16.76 5.04 9.74
C ASN A 160 -16.61 4.18 11.02
N GLU A 161 -16.12 2.94 10.90
CA GLU A 161 -15.86 2.06 12.06
C GLU A 161 -14.75 2.61 12.95
N LEU A 162 -13.67 3.17 12.37
CA LEU A 162 -12.58 3.80 13.13
C LEU A 162 -13.06 5.01 13.92
N GLN A 163 -13.95 5.83 13.34
CA GLN A 163 -14.55 6.95 14.06
C GLN A 163 -15.42 6.47 15.23
N GLN A 164 -16.19 5.40 15.04
CA GLN A 164 -17.00 4.79 16.10
C GLN A 164 -16.13 4.18 17.22
N LEU A 165 -14.96 3.66 16.88
CA LEU A 165 -13.95 3.20 17.84
C LEU A 165 -13.26 4.34 18.60
N GLY A 166 -13.45 5.60 18.20
CA GLY A 166 -12.87 6.77 18.85
C GLY A 166 -11.48 7.17 18.34
N PHE A 167 -11.09 6.73 17.15
CA PHE A 167 -9.87 7.21 16.50
C PHE A 167 -10.03 8.66 16.02
N HIS A 168 -8.99 9.45 16.20
CA HIS A 168 -8.78 10.71 15.47
C HIS A 168 -8.35 10.37 14.05
N VAL A 169 -9.25 10.50 13.07
CA VAL A 169 -8.95 10.21 11.68
C VAL A 169 -8.31 11.42 11.02
N ILE A 170 -7.11 11.26 10.50
CA ILE A 170 -6.32 12.30 9.86
C ILE A 170 -6.09 11.91 8.39
N LEU A 171 -6.34 12.85 7.49
CA LEU A 171 -6.14 12.67 6.05
C LEU A 171 -4.83 13.35 5.65
N LEU A 172 -3.93 12.63 4.97
CA LEU A 172 -2.61 13.09 4.57
C LEU A 172 -2.35 12.74 3.11
N THR A 173 -2.52 13.71 2.22
CA THR A 173 -2.47 13.50 0.78
C THR A 173 -1.30 14.19 0.10
N GLY A 174 -0.90 13.64 -1.07
CA GLY A 174 0.02 14.28 -2.00
C GLY A 174 -0.56 15.46 -2.78
N ARG A 175 -1.89 15.64 -2.77
CA ARG A 175 -2.56 16.77 -3.42
C ARG A 175 -2.08 18.10 -2.86
N SER A 176 -2.07 19.14 -3.70
CA SER A 176 -1.62 20.47 -3.30
C SER A 176 -2.67 21.22 -2.48
N GLU A 177 -2.21 22.16 -1.65
CA GLU A 177 -3.11 23.05 -0.86
C GLU A 177 -4.07 23.86 -1.75
N PHE A 178 -3.69 24.13 -3.00
CA PHE A 178 -4.56 24.81 -3.98
C PHE A 178 -5.79 23.99 -4.34
N GLN A 179 -5.74 22.67 -4.19
CA GLN A 179 -6.84 21.73 -4.45
C GLN A 179 -7.69 21.43 -3.20
N ARG A 180 -7.49 22.16 -2.09
CA ARG A 180 -8.21 21.90 -0.82
C ARG A 180 -9.71 21.86 -1.01
N ASN A 181 -10.28 22.90 -1.63
CA ASN A 181 -11.73 23.02 -1.77
C ASN A 181 -12.32 21.86 -2.61
N SER A 182 -11.68 21.53 -3.72
CA SER A 182 -12.10 20.42 -4.59
C SER A 182 -11.98 19.08 -3.86
N THR A 183 -10.90 18.91 -3.07
CA THR A 183 -10.65 17.69 -2.28
C THR A 183 -11.69 17.53 -1.17
N GLU A 184 -11.98 18.57 -0.40
CA GLU A 184 -13.02 18.55 0.64
C GLU A 184 -14.41 18.29 0.05
N ALA A 185 -14.76 18.97 -1.05
CA ALA A 185 -16.03 18.77 -1.74
C ALA A 185 -16.18 17.31 -2.20
N ASN A 186 -15.12 16.72 -2.77
CA ASN A 186 -15.15 15.33 -3.22
C ASN A 186 -15.27 14.35 -2.06
N LEU A 187 -14.52 14.53 -0.98
CA LEU A 187 -14.62 13.68 0.21
C LEU A 187 -16.03 13.70 0.80
N LEU A 188 -16.63 14.89 0.92
CA LEU A 188 -17.99 15.04 1.43
C LEU A 188 -19.03 14.38 0.49
N PHE A 189 -18.88 14.55 -0.82
CA PHE A 189 -19.72 13.91 -1.82
C PHE A 189 -19.61 12.38 -1.76
N ALA A 190 -18.40 11.86 -1.55
CA ALA A 190 -18.13 10.44 -1.42
C ALA A 190 -18.56 9.84 -0.06
N GLY A 191 -19.05 10.67 0.89
CA GLY A 191 -19.60 10.22 2.17
C GLY A 191 -18.63 10.29 3.35
N TYR A 192 -17.40 10.77 3.17
CA TYR A 192 -16.46 11.00 4.25
C TYR A 192 -16.77 12.31 4.97
N LYS A 193 -16.69 12.33 6.28
CA LYS A 193 -16.96 13.50 7.11
C LYS A 193 -16.29 13.37 8.47
N SER A 194 -16.18 14.50 9.19
CA SER A 194 -15.69 14.54 10.59
C SER A 194 -14.27 14.02 10.76
N TRP A 195 -13.39 14.25 9.77
CA TRP A 195 -11.95 14.05 9.96
C TRP A 195 -11.37 15.07 10.93
N GLU A 196 -10.36 14.68 11.68
CA GLU A 196 -9.67 15.57 12.63
C GLU A 196 -8.82 16.62 11.91
N LYS A 197 -8.11 16.20 10.86
CA LYS A 197 -7.26 17.05 10.02
C LYS A 197 -7.29 16.58 8.58
N LEU A 198 -7.20 17.54 7.65
CA LEU A 198 -6.89 17.33 6.24
C LEU A 198 -5.60 18.08 5.92
N ILE A 199 -4.56 17.35 5.60
CA ILE A 199 -3.20 17.85 5.36
C ILE A 199 -2.84 17.63 3.89
N LEU A 200 -2.62 18.74 3.17
CA LEU A 200 -2.20 18.78 1.79
C LEU A 200 -0.80 19.37 1.67
N ARG A 201 -0.15 19.15 0.52
CA ARG A 201 1.18 19.73 0.24
C ARG A 201 1.11 21.25 0.19
N GLN A 202 1.99 21.87 0.93
CA GLN A 202 2.20 23.31 0.89
C GLN A 202 3.21 23.69 -0.22
N PRO A 203 3.25 24.95 -0.66
CA PRO A 203 4.29 25.42 -1.57
C PRO A 203 5.71 25.14 -1.05
N SER A 204 5.92 25.14 0.26
CA SER A 204 7.19 24.80 0.91
C SER A 204 7.59 23.31 0.79
N ASP A 205 6.68 22.45 0.36
CA ASP A 205 6.92 21.01 0.19
C ASP A 205 7.31 20.65 -1.26
N ILE A 206 7.35 21.64 -2.17
CA ILE A 206 7.78 21.43 -3.55
C ILE A 206 9.20 20.87 -3.57
N GLY A 207 9.40 19.81 -4.37
CA GLY A 207 10.69 19.11 -4.50
C GLY A 207 10.96 18.05 -3.43
N LYS A 208 10.14 17.93 -2.38
CA LYS A 208 10.24 16.80 -1.45
C LYS A 208 9.66 15.53 -2.07
N THR A 209 10.33 14.40 -1.83
CA THR A 209 9.72 13.09 -2.12
C THR A 209 8.47 12.88 -1.26
N ALA A 210 7.57 11.98 -1.68
CA ALA A 210 6.38 11.70 -0.89
C ALA A 210 6.74 11.08 0.48
N VAL A 211 7.76 10.21 0.53
CA VAL A 211 8.26 9.64 1.79
C VAL A 211 8.70 10.74 2.77
N LEU A 212 9.50 11.70 2.31
CA LEU A 212 9.99 12.80 3.17
C LEU A 212 8.83 13.66 3.65
N TYR A 213 7.98 14.13 2.72
CA TYR A 213 6.82 14.94 3.03
C TYR A 213 5.90 14.28 4.07
N LYS A 214 5.48 13.02 3.81
CA LYS A 214 4.56 12.31 4.70
C LYS A 214 5.19 11.99 6.05
N SER A 215 6.49 11.71 6.10
CA SER A 215 7.23 11.50 7.35
C SER A 215 7.25 12.77 8.22
N GLU A 216 7.56 13.93 7.64
CA GLU A 216 7.55 15.21 8.35
C GLU A 216 6.16 15.51 8.92
N ARG A 217 5.08 15.22 8.17
CA ARG A 217 3.71 15.44 8.66
C ARG A 217 3.33 14.48 9.78
N ARG A 218 3.75 13.20 9.71
CA ARG A 218 3.55 12.25 10.82
C ARG A 218 4.32 12.70 12.08
N ALA A 219 5.56 13.17 11.93
CA ALA A 219 6.32 13.71 13.05
C ALA A 219 5.64 14.93 13.71
N ALA A 220 5.07 15.82 12.89
CA ALA A 220 4.30 16.96 13.41
C ALA A 220 3.04 16.51 14.17
N MET A 221 2.32 15.49 13.68
CA MET A 221 1.17 14.91 14.40
C MET A 221 1.58 14.35 15.77
N GLU A 222 2.69 13.61 15.84
CA GLU A 222 3.19 13.08 17.12
C GLU A 222 3.58 14.19 18.10
N ALA A 223 4.19 15.26 17.59
CA ALA A 223 4.51 16.45 18.40
C ALA A 223 3.26 17.16 18.94
N GLU A 224 2.12 17.04 18.27
CA GLU A 224 0.81 17.54 18.74
C GLU A 224 0.11 16.56 19.72
N GLY A 225 0.76 15.46 20.07
CA GLY A 225 0.27 14.48 21.03
C GLY A 225 -0.62 13.38 20.43
N PHE A 226 -0.68 13.25 19.10
CA PHE A 226 -1.31 12.09 18.47
C PHE A 226 -0.40 10.88 18.58
N LYS A 227 -0.98 9.72 18.82
CA LYS A 227 -0.32 8.42 18.69
C LYS A 227 -0.83 7.74 17.45
N ILE A 228 -0.01 7.68 16.41
CA ILE A 228 -0.39 7.07 15.14
C ILE A 228 -0.38 5.55 15.31
N LEU A 229 -1.54 4.96 15.53
CA LEU A 229 -1.71 3.52 15.69
C LEU A 229 -1.82 2.83 14.34
N GLY A 230 -2.55 3.41 13.40
CA GLY A 230 -2.71 2.88 12.05
C GLY A 230 -2.42 3.89 10.96
N ASN A 231 -1.99 3.39 9.81
CA ASN A 231 -1.77 4.18 8.61
C ASN A 231 -2.17 3.34 7.39
N SER A 232 -3.04 3.89 6.55
CA SER A 232 -3.52 3.24 5.33
C SER A 232 -3.13 4.08 4.11
N GLY A 233 -2.58 3.46 3.10
CA GLY A 233 -2.18 4.10 1.85
C GLY A 233 -1.97 3.07 0.74
N ASP A 234 -2.10 3.51 -0.51
CA ASP A 234 -1.90 2.68 -1.70
C ASP A 234 -0.45 2.71 -2.21
N GLN A 235 0.34 3.70 -1.80
CA GLN A 235 1.75 3.81 -2.15
C GLN A 235 2.65 3.42 -0.98
N TRP A 236 3.78 2.80 -1.26
CA TRP A 236 4.79 2.54 -0.24
C TRP A 236 5.32 3.83 0.37
N SER A 237 5.33 4.92 -0.38
CA SER A 237 5.71 6.25 0.11
C SER A 237 4.77 6.80 1.20
N ASP A 238 3.53 6.32 1.28
CA ASP A 238 2.61 6.63 2.37
C ASP A 238 3.02 5.98 3.69
N LEU A 239 3.58 4.78 3.58
CA LEU A 239 3.75 3.85 4.69
C LEU A 239 5.16 3.86 5.27
N LEU A 240 6.16 4.19 4.44
CA LEU A 240 7.57 4.23 4.81
C LEU A 240 7.99 5.56 5.45
N GLY A 241 9.24 5.59 5.95
CA GLY A 241 9.82 6.77 6.63
C GLY A 241 9.48 6.84 8.11
N ILE A 242 10.14 7.74 8.83
CA ILE A 242 10.06 7.85 10.30
C ILE A 242 9.44 9.19 10.69
N PRO A 243 8.47 9.22 11.63
CA PRO A 243 7.91 8.07 12.36
C PRO A 243 6.97 7.22 11.51
N MET A 244 6.91 5.94 11.80
CA MET A 244 5.91 5.01 11.26
C MET A 244 4.75 4.84 12.24
N ALA A 245 3.56 4.52 11.72
CA ALA A 245 2.46 4.04 12.55
C ALA A 245 2.84 2.73 13.28
N THR A 246 2.12 2.40 14.34
CA THR A 246 2.28 1.09 15.00
C THR A 246 2.07 -0.05 14.01
N ARG A 247 1.12 0.10 13.07
CA ARG A 247 0.95 -0.79 11.92
C ARG A 247 0.47 0.00 10.71
N SER A 248 1.02 -0.35 9.53
CA SER A 248 0.61 0.21 8.25
C SER A 248 -0.09 -0.84 7.39
N PHE A 249 -1.02 -0.40 6.56
CA PHE A 249 -1.84 -1.23 5.71
C PHE A 249 -1.77 -0.72 4.27
N LYS A 250 -1.24 -1.56 3.38
CA LYS A 250 -1.08 -1.27 1.96
C LYS A 250 -2.38 -1.63 1.21
N LEU A 251 -2.98 -0.64 0.57
CA LEU A 251 -4.04 -0.88 -0.39
C LEU A 251 -3.45 -1.15 -1.78
N PRO A 252 -4.12 -1.95 -2.63
CA PRO A 252 -3.60 -2.25 -3.95
C PRO A 252 -3.68 -1.03 -4.89
N ASN A 253 -2.61 -0.79 -5.64
CA ASN A 253 -2.61 0.16 -6.76
C ASN A 253 -1.53 -0.22 -7.79
N PRO A 254 -1.89 -0.88 -8.89
CA PRO A 254 -0.96 -1.17 -9.97
C PRO A 254 -0.93 -0.10 -11.08
N MET A 255 -1.61 1.05 -10.93
CA MET A 255 -1.75 2.03 -12.03
C MET A 255 -0.60 3.04 -12.09
N TYR A 256 -0.01 3.39 -10.97
CA TYR A 256 1.08 4.38 -10.89
C TYR A 256 1.96 4.17 -9.67
N PHE A 257 3.13 4.81 -9.69
CA PHE A 257 4.12 4.77 -8.62
C PHE A 257 4.50 6.18 -8.17
N ILE A 258 4.48 6.41 -6.86
CA ILE A 258 4.91 7.65 -6.21
C ILE A 258 6.09 7.36 -5.26
N SER A 259 7.23 8.02 -5.52
CA SER A 259 8.48 7.86 -4.75
C SER A 259 8.54 8.67 -3.45
#